data_140a5f700feca5cdc06fee9574015b21
#
_entry.id   140a5f700feca5cdc06fee9574015b21
#
_cell.length_a   1.000
_cell.length_b   1.000
_cell.length_c   1.000
_cell.angle_alpha   90.00
_cell.angle_beta   90.00
_cell.angle_gamma   90.00
#
_symmetry.space_group_name_H-M   'P 1'
#
loop_
_entity.id
_entity.type
_entity.pdbx_description
1 polymer ?
#
loop_
_entity_poly.entity_id
_entity_poly.type
_entity_poly.pdbx_seq_one_letter_code
_entity_poly.pdbx_strand_id
1 'polypeptide(L)'
;MTATGQSKSCVKRMLRAGPADYLLAMSRVGASLPLVGKRLEPLGTIAAMSLWGMRFAPELVSASAKGRFAPGSGELRRRERESTNDVSIAALRGTVSPEELDAQWPAANPTPPFWEALRRSKYLHRRGVHYGDQPVQTLDVWRRRDLPAEPAPVLIFVPGGAWVHGSTQMQGTALMSRLAEQGWVCLAINYRVSPQHRWPRHITDVKTAIAWARANVDRFGGDRNFVAVAGCSAGGHLAALAGLTDDDEKFQAKLPDGADSSVDAVVGIYGRYCWEDRSTPERERFVQFLERVVVQRSIKRHPEVFRDASPIARVHRNAPPFLVIHGSRDSVIPVAQARSFVERLRSVSASLVSYVELPGAGHGFDMLDGPRAGAMAHATALFLNQVHRTRTQFAKEVI
;
A
#
# COMPACT_ATOMS: atom_id res chain seq x y z
N MET A 1 0.24 -33.19 -27.92
CA MET A 1 -0.92 -32.86 -27.07
C MET A 1 -0.57 -31.59 -26.31
N THR A 2 -1.33 -30.41 -26.56
CA THR A 2 -1.58 -29.43 -25.50
C THR A 2 -1.89 -28.00 -25.94
N ALA A 3 -2.01 -27.67 -27.23
CA ALA A 3 -2.41 -26.30 -27.63
C ALA A 3 -3.92 -26.03 -27.49
N THR A 4 -4.77 -27.06 -27.52
CA THR A 4 -6.23 -26.93 -27.46
C THR A 4 -6.81 -26.75 -26.05
N GLY A 5 -6.11 -27.13 -25.00
CA GLY A 5 -6.56 -26.99 -23.61
C GLY A 5 -6.45 -25.57 -23.07
N GLN A 6 -5.41 -24.85 -23.44
CA GLN A 6 -5.21 -23.45 -23.01
C GLN A 6 -6.18 -22.48 -23.69
N SER A 7 -6.54 -22.71 -24.96
CA SER A 7 -7.51 -21.90 -25.71
C SER A 7 -8.91 -21.97 -25.10
N LYS A 8 -9.40 -23.19 -24.75
CA LYS A 8 -10.73 -23.36 -24.12
C LYS A 8 -10.84 -22.75 -22.72
N SER A 9 -9.75 -22.72 -21.96
CA SER A 9 -9.66 -22.04 -20.65
C SER A 9 -9.72 -20.52 -20.80
N CYS A 10 -9.07 -19.96 -21.82
CA CYS A 10 -9.06 -18.52 -22.09
C CYS A 10 -10.44 -18.03 -22.54
N VAL A 11 -11.12 -18.74 -23.44
CA VAL A 11 -12.48 -18.42 -23.91
C VAL A 11 -13.52 -18.51 -22.76
N LYS A 12 -13.45 -19.53 -21.88
CA LYS A 12 -14.30 -19.62 -20.70
C LYS A 12 -14.06 -18.49 -19.69
N ARG A 13 -12.84 -17.94 -19.61
CA ARG A 13 -12.54 -16.76 -18.77
C ARG A 13 -13.09 -15.47 -19.39
N MET A 14 -13.02 -15.31 -20.70
CA MET A 14 -13.61 -14.16 -21.39
C MET A 14 -15.14 -14.08 -21.23
N LEU A 15 -15.84 -15.21 -21.26
CA LEU A 15 -17.29 -15.28 -21.07
C LEU A 15 -17.76 -14.97 -19.65
N ARG A 16 -16.85 -14.92 -18.66
CA ARG A 16 -17.15 -14.52 -17.26
C ARG A 16 -16.69 -13.10 -16.93
N ALA A 17 -16.02 -12.43 -17.83
CA ALA A 17 -15.57 -11.05 -17.66
C ALA A 17 -16.76 -10.09 -17.68
N GLY A 18 -16.81 -9.18 -16.72
CA GLY A 18 -17.82 -8.13 -16.68
C GLY A 18 -17.35 -6.85 -17.38
N PRO A 19 -18.24 -5.85 -17.53
CA PRO A 19 -17.87 -4.55 -18.14
C PRO A 19 -16.65 -3.88 -17.52
N ALA A 20 -16.47 -4.03 -16.20
CA ALA A 20 -15.30 -3.50 -15.49
C ALA A 20 -13.99 -4.18 -15.91
N ASP A 21 -14.03 -5.50 -16.18
CA ASP A 21 -12.83 -6.26 -16.62
C ASP A 21 -12.41 -5.84 -18.03
N TYR A 22 -13.38 -5.56 -18.90
CA TYR A 22 -13.12 -5.04 -20.25
C TYR A 22 -12.57 -3.62 -20.20
N LEU A 23 -13.11 -2.74 -19.34
CA LEU A 23 -12.58 -1.37 -19.16
C LEU A 23 -11.16 -1.38 -18.59
N LEU A 24 -10.86 -2.27 -17.65
CA LEU A 24 -9.49 -2.48 -17.14
C LEU A 24 -8.56 -2.96 -18.24
N ALA A 25 -8.99 -3.94 -19.04
CA ALA A 25 -8.21 -4.43 -20.16
C ALA A 25 -7.98 -3.34 -21.22
N MET A 26 -9.02 -2.59 -21.57
CA MET A 26 -8.93 -1.46 -22.51
C MET A 26 -8.06 -0.33 -21.98
N SER A 27 -8.13 0.01 -20.69
CA SER A 27 -7.27 1.05 -20.12
C SER A 27 -5.79 0.66 -20.14
N ARG A 28 -5.49 -0.64 -19.92
CA ARG A 28 -4.11 -1.18 -20.04
C ARG A 28 -3.61 -1.19 -21.47
N VAL A 29 -4.44 -1.58 -22.42
CA VAL A 29 -4.12 -1.51 -23.86
C VAL A 29 -3.98 -0.05 -24.29
N GLY A 30 -4.88 0.83 -23.83
CA GLY A 30 -4.80 2.28 -24.06
C GLY A 30 -3.52 2.91 -23.48
N ALA A 31 -3.04 2.42 -22.34
CA ALA A 31 -1.79 2.89 -21.72
C ALA A 31 -0.54 2.62 -22.58
N SER A 32 -0.59 1.65 -23.49
CA SER A 32 0.48 1.38 -24.43
C SER A 32 0.55 2.33 -25.63
N LEU A 33 -0.49 3.17 -25.85
CA LEU A 33 -0.50 4.15 -26.93
C LEU A 33 0.50 5.28 -26.68
N PRO A 34 1.36 5.62 -27.65
CA PRO A 34 2.31 6.71 -27.51
C PRO A 34 1.59 8.07 -27.33
N LEU A 35 2.11 8.94 -26.47
CA LEU A 35 1.68 10.31 -26.15
C LEU A 35 0.43 10.47 -25.27
N VAL A 36 -0.60 9.65 -25.37
CA VAL A 36 -1.90 9.86 -24.67
C VAL A 36 -2.21 8.72 -23.70
N GLY A 37 -1.78 7.51 -23.97
CA GLY A 37 -2.20 6.31 -23.25
C GLY A 37 -1.92 6.35 -21.75
N LYS A 38 -0.73 6.80 -21.35
CA LYS A 38 -0.34 6.90 -19.92
C LYS A 38 -1.15 7.92 -19.13
N ARG A 39 -1.79 8.89 -19.81
CA ARG A 39 -2.68 9.88 -19.16
C ARG A 39 -4.12 9.36 -19.01
N LEU A 40 -4.52 8.40 -19.82
CA LEU A 40 -5.87 7.80 -19.79
C LEU A 40 -5.98 6.61 -18.82
N GLU A 41 -4.87 5.94 -18.51
CA GLU A 41 -4.85 4.79 -17.59
C GLU A 41 -5.48 5.11 -16.21
N PRO A 42 -5.18 6.25 -15.55
CA PRO A 42 -5.81 6.61 -14.28
C PRO A 42 -7.33 6.75 -14.38
N LEU A 43 -7.85 7.34 -15.45
CA LEU A 43 -9.29 7.51 -15.68
C LEU A 43 -9.98 6.16 -15.92
N GLY A 44 -9.37 5.30 -16.73
CA GLY A 44 -9.85 3.95 -16.96
C GLY A 44 -9.85 3.09 -15.69
N THR A 45 -8.85 3.26 -14.85
CA THR A 45 -8.75 2.59 -13.55
C THR A 45 -9.86 3.04 -12.60
N ILE A 46 -10.08 4.35 -12.47
CA ILE A 46 -11.16 4.90 -11.62
C ILE A 46 -12.52 4.42 -12.12
N ALA A 47 -12.76 4.46 -13.43
CA ALA A 47 -14.00 3.99 -14.03
C ALA A 47 -14.22 2.48 -13.78
N ALA A 48 -13.18 1.67 -13.97
CA ALA A 48 -13.25 0.23 -13.74
C ALA A 48 -13.46 -0.11 -12.26
N MET A 49 -12.79 0.57 -11.34
CA MET A 49 -12.99 0.38 -9.90
C MET A 49 -14.38 0.84 -9.46
N SER A 50 -14.90 1.93 -10.03
CA SER A 50 -16.26 2.42 -9.75
C SER A 50 -17.31 1.41 -10.24
N LEU A 51 -17.20 0.90 -11.46
CA LEU A 51 -18.10 -0.12 -12.01
C LEU A 51 -17.99 -1.43 -11.24
N TRP A 52 -16.78 -1.82 -10.86
CA TRP A 52 -16.55 -3.00 -10.04
C TRP A 52 -17.17 -2.84 -8.66
N GLY A 53 -16.96 -1.68 -8.01
CA GLY A 53 -17.58 -1.32 -6.74
C GLY A 53 -19.12 -1.34 -6.82
N MET A 54 -19.71 -0.76 -7.87
CA MET A 54 -21.16 -0.80 -8.09
C MET A 54 -21.70 -2.23 -8.28
N ARG A 55 -20.95 -3.10 -8.93
CA ARG A 55 -21.37 -4.49 -9.19
C ARG A 55 -21.25 -5.40 -7.97
N PHE A 56 -20.14 -5.29 -7.20
CA PHE A 56 -19.81 -6.24 -6.13
C PHE A 56 -19.96 -5.67 -4.72
N ALA A 57 -20.02 -4.35 -4.61
CA ALA A 57 -20.19 -3.64 -3.34
C ALA A 57 -20.96 -2.32 -3.54
N PRO A 58 -22.20 -2.36 -4.11
CA PRO A 58 -22.96 -1.14 -4.42
C PRO A 58 -23.23 -0.29 -3.19
N GLU A 59 -23.36 -0.92 -2.03
CA GLU A 59 -23.57 -0.26 -0.74
C GLU A 59 -22.33 0.53 -0.28
N LEU A 60 -21.10 0.06 -0.59
CA LEU A 60 -19.86 0.77 -0.27
C LEU A 60 -19.71 2.03 -1.12
N VAL A 61 -20.09 1.96 -2.40
CA VAL A 61 -20.11 3.14 -3.30
C VAL A 61 -21.17 4.14 -2.81
N SER A 62 -22.38 3.65 -2.47
CA SER A 62 -23.46 4.47 -1.93
C SER A 62 -23.08 5.12 -0.57
N ALA A 63 -22.47 4.35 0.35
CA ALA A 63 -22.02 4.86 1.65
C ALA A 63 -20.92 5.93 1.49
N SER A 64 -19.96 5.71 0.58
CA SER A 64 -18.92 6.68 0.27
C SER A 64 -19.49 7.98 -0.30
N ALA A 65 -20.49 7.89 -1.19
CA ALA A 65 -21.18 9.06 -1.74
C ALA A 65 -22.00 9.81 -0.67
N LYS A 66 -22.80 9.09 0.12
CA LYS A 66 -23.63 9.69 1.20
C LYS A 66 -22.77 10.41 2.24
N GLY A 67 -21.63 9.83 2.64
CA GLY A 67 -20.70 10.46 3.57
C GLY A 67 -20.10 11.78 3.06
N ARG A 68 -19.99 11.95 1.73
CA ARG A 68 -19.48 13.19 1.11
C ARG A 68 -20.52 14.31 1.06
N PHE A 69 -21.80 13.99 0.97
CA PHE A 69 -22.89 14.96 0.72
C PHE A 69 -23.84 15.15 1.92
N ALA A 70 -23.48 14.67 3.11
CA ALA A 70 -24.31 14.83 4.29
C ALA A 70 -24.50 16.32 4.64
N PRO A 71 -25.75 16.81 4.86
CA PRO A 71 -26.02 18.18 5.27
C PRO A 71 -25.36 18.52 6.63
N GLY A 72 -24.99 19.79 6.82
CA GLY A 72 -24.42 20.27 8.09
C GLY A 72 -22.95 19.95 8.36
N SER A 73 -22.25 19.31 7.39
CA SER A 73 -20.91 18.77 7.58
C SER A 73 -19.74 19.73 7.33
N GLY A 74 -19.99 20.96 6.87
CA GLY A 74 -18.91 21.89 6.43
C GLY A 74 -17.97 22.27 7.58
N GLU A 75 -18.52 22.77 8.67
CA GLU A 75 -17.75 23.20 9.85
C GLU A 75 -17.04 22.03 10.52
N LEU A 76 -17.74 20.90 10.70
CA LEU A 76 -17.14 19.68 11.27
C LEU A 76 -15.98 19.17 10.41
N ARG A 77 -16.15 19.14 9.09
CA ARG A 77 -15.08 18.74 8.15
C ARG A 77 -13.90 19.69 8.20
N ARG A 78 -14.14 20.99 8.36
CA ARG A 78 -13.08 21.99 8.52
C ARG A 78 -12.27 21.71 9.78
N ARG A 79 -12.92 21.57 10.93
CA ARG A 79 -12.28 21.24 12.22
C ARG A 79 -11.51 19.92 12.18
N GLU A 80 -12.09 18.89 11.57
CA GLU A 80 -11.41 17.59 11.39
C GLU A 80 -10.16 17.68 10.51
N ARG A 81 -10.15 18.57 9.51
CA ARG A 81 -8.95 18.83 8.69
C ARG A 81 -7.89 19.62 9.45
N GLU A 82 -8.31 20.62 10.21
CA GLU A 82 -7.42 21.44 11.04
C GLU A 82 -6.73 20.59 12.12
N SER A 83 -7.45 19.65 12.74
CA SER A 83 -6.91 18.75 13.76
C SER A 83 -6.02 17.61 13.21
N THR A 84 -5.88 17.47 11.89
CA THR A 84 -5.16 16.35 11.27
C THR A 84 -3.67 16.33 11.66
N ASN A 85 -3.02 17.49 11.66
CA ASN A 85 -1.62 17.62 12.05
C ASN A 85 -1.45 17.33 13.54
N ASP A 86 -2.31 17.90 14.40
CA ASP A 86 -2.24 17.73 15.86
C ASP A 86 -2.37 16.26 16.28
N VAL A 87 -3.30 15.53 15.65
CA VAL A 87 -3.48 14.09 15.88
C VAL A 87 -2.24 13.31 15.43
N SER A 88 -1.64 13.69 14.31
CA SER A 88 -0.43 13.03 13.80
C SER A 88 0.78 13.30 14.72
N ILE A 89 0.93 14.53 15.19
CA ILE A 89 1.96 14.93 16.16
C ILE A 89 1.78 14.12 17.45
N ALA A 90 0.56 14.09 18.00
CA ALA A 90 0.26 13.35 19.22
C ALA A 90 0.59 11.85 19.09
N ALA A 91 0.32 11.25 17.95
CA ALA A 91 0.57 9.84 17.68
C ALA A 91 2.07 9.49 17.56
N LEU A 92 2.92 10.47 17.26
CA LEU A 92 4.37 10.30 17.11
C LEU A 92 5.16 10.76 18.34
N ARG A 93 4.50 11.32 19.38
CA ARG A 93 5.16 11.67 20.65
C ARG A 93 5.80 10.43 21.27
N GLY A 94 7.04 10.58 21.75
CA GLY A 94 7.84 9.47 22.26
C GLY A 94 8.49 8.59 21.20
N THR A 95 8.13 8.78 19.93
CA THR A 95 8.76 8.13 18.78
C THR A 95 9.77 9.06 18.11
N VAL A 96 9.35 10.28 17.86
CA VAL A 96 10.10 11.34 17.17
C VAL A 96 10.45 12.44 18.17
N SER A 97 11.58 13.13 17.99
CA SER A 97 11.99 14.19 18.90
C SER A 97 11.02 15.36 18.91
N PRO A 98 10.89 16.09 20.03
CA PRO A 98 10.02 17.26 20.11
C PRO A 98 10.37 18.31 19.03
N GLU A 99 11.65 18.56 18.77
CA GLU A 99 12.12 19.54 17.80
C GLU A 99 11.66 19.21 16.37
N GLU A 100 11.66 17.92 16.00
CA GLU A 100 11.16 17.47 14.69
C GLU A 100 9.63 17.51 14.62
N LEU A 101 8.93 17.24 15.73
CA LEU A 101 7.48 17.34 15.80
C LEU A 101 6.99 18.79 15.75
N ASP A 102 7.75 19.73 16.31
CA ASP A 102 7.46 21.17 16.30
C ASP A 102 7.88 21.83 14.98
N ALA A 103 8.62 21.12 14.10
CA ALA A 103 8.95 21.60 12.77
C ALA A 103 7.69 21.85 11.93
N GLN A 104 7.82 22.71 10.90
CA GLN A 104 6.69 23.11 10.06
C GLN A 104 6.02 21.92 9.38
N TRP A 105 4.82 21.58 9.81
CA TRP A 105 3.96 20.62 9.15
C TRP A 105 3.40 21.17 7.84
N PRO A 106 3.10 20.30 6.85
CA PRO A 106 2.54 20.74 5.60
C PRO A 106 1.28 21.56 5.84
N ALA A 107 1.21 22.76 5.27
CA ALA A 107 -0.01 23.56 5.27
C ALA A 107 -1.17 22.73 4.70
N ALA A 108 -2.37 22.97 5.22
CA ALA A 108 -3.61 22.38 4.70
C ALA A 108 -3.84 22.86 3.26
N ASN A 109 -3.12 22.29 2.28
CA ASN A 109 -3.25 22.66 0.88
C ASN A 109 -4.54 22.03 0.33
N PRO A 110 -5.52 22.82 -0.11
CA PRO A 110 -6.77 22.32 -0.66
C PRO A 110 -6.61 21.65 -2.03
N THR A 111 -5.45 21.78 -2.67
CA THR A 111 -5.19 21.16 -3.98
C THR A 111 -5.23 19.64 -3.86
N PRO A 112 -6.10 18.95 -4.61
CA PRO A 112 -6.12 17.50 -4.61
C PRO A 112 -4.76 16.91 -4.96
N PRO A 113 -4.31 15.83 -4.30
CA PRO A 113 -3.01 15.21 -4.53
C PRO A 113 -2.76 14.80 -5.99
N PHE A 114 -3.82 14.53 -6.74
CA PHE A 114 -3.76 14.23 -8.17
C PHE A 114 -3.09 15.33 -9.00
N TRP A 115 -3.41 16.60 -8.74
CA TRP A 115 -2.78 17.73 -9.44
C TRP A 115 -1.35 17.97 -8.97
N GLU A 116 -1.07 17.70 -7.70
CA GLU A 116 0.30 17.73 -7.19
C GLU A 116 1.16 16.60 -7.78
N ALA A 117 0.58 15.43 -8.06
CA ALA A 117 1.29 14.32 -8.69
C ALA A 117 1.94 14.73 -10.02
N LEU A 118 1.27 15.59 -10.81
CA LEU A 118 1.84 16.13 -12.05
C LEU A 118 3.04 17.05 -11.79
N ARG A 119 3.02 17.84 -10.72
CA ARG A 119 4.13 18.74 -10.33
C ARG A 119 5.31 17.97 -9.71
N ARG A 120 5.03 16.86 -9.03
CA ARG A 120 6.02 16.05 -8.31
C ARG A 120 6.72 15.00 -9.16
N SER A 121 6.35 14.87 -10.44
CA SER A 121 7.00 13.98 -11.42
C SER A 121 8.51 14.25 -11.60
N LYS A 122 9.03 15.39 -11.10
CA LYS A 122 10.47 15.71 -11.09
C LYS A 122 11.32 14.68 -10.33
N TYR A 123 10.73 13.96 -9.35
CA TYR A 123 11.43 12.93 -8.58
C TYR A 123 11.34 11.54 -9.23
N LEU A 124 10.54 11.37 -10.26
CA LEU A 124 10.46 10.13 -11.01
C LEU A 124 11.73 9.97 -11.87
N HIS A 125 12.63 9.12 -11.39
CA HIS A 125 13.93 8.91 -12.00
C HIS A 125 13.89 7.89 -13.15
N ARG A 126 13.21 6.74 -12.95
CA ARG A 126 13.11 5.68 -13.96
C ARG A 126 11.80 4.93 -13.83
N ARG A 127 11.24 4.51 -14.97
CA ARG A 127 10.01 3.71 -15.04
C ARG A 127 10.26 2.32 -15.56
N GLY A 128 9.44 1.36 -15.12
CA GLY A 128 9.34 0.03 -15.70
C GLY A 128 10.59 -0.81 -15.54
N VAL A 129 11.31 -0.67 -14.43
CA VAL A 129 12.44 -1.54 -14.11
C VAL A 129 11.90 -2.91 -13.71
N HIS A 130 12.33 -3.98 -14.38
CA HIS A 130 11.91 -5.33 -14.03
C HIS A 130 12.59 -5.80 -12.74
N TYR A 131 11.78 -6.38 -11.82
CA TYR A 131 12.27 -6.99 -10.59
C TYR A 131 12.03 -8.51 -10.54
N GLY A 132 11.42 -9.08 -11.57
CA GLY A 132 11.16 -10.51 -11.71
C GLY A 132 10.81 -10.88 -13.15
N ASP A 133 10.53 -12.17 -13.38
CA ASP A 133 10.37 -12.78 -14.70
C ASP A 133 9.00 -12.52 -15.36
N GLN A 134 8.03 -12.04 -14.58
CA GLN A 134 6.69 -11.80 -15.13
C GLN A 134 6.60 -10.39 -15.72
N PRO A 135 5.91 -10.19 -16.87
CA PRO A 135 5.83 -8.87 -17.51
C PRO A 135 5.30 -7.75 -16.62
N VAL A 136 4.44 -8.07 -15.63
CA VAL A 136 3.87 -7.09 -14.69
C VAL A 136 4.81 -6.79 -13.51
N GLN A 137 5.81 -7.64 -13.26
CA GLN A 137 6.78 -7.45 -12.17
C GLN A 137 7.76 -6.32 -12.53
N THR A 138 7.25 -5.10 -12.51
CA THR A 138 8.00 -3.88 -12.79
C THR A 138 7.84 -2.88 -11.65
N LEU A 139 8.80 -1.98 -11.52
CA LEU A 139 8.79 -0.89 -10.56
C LEU A 139 9.22 0.43 -11.18
N ASP A 140 8.74 1.51 -10.58
CA ASP A 140 9.14 2.87 -10.88
C ASP A 140 10.04 3.39 -9.76
N VAL A 141 11.19 3.99 -10.11
CA VAL A 141 12.18 4.52 -9.17
C VAL A 141 11.97 6.01 -9.00
N TRP A 142 11.78 6.45 -7.76
CA TRP A 142 11.64 7.85 -7.37
C TRP A 142 12.81 8.24 -6.48
N ARG A 143 13.52 9.31 -6.84
CA ARG A 143 14.62 9.89 -6.06
C ARG A 143 14.94 11.29 -6.55
N ARG A 144 15.63 12.07 -5.73
CA ARG A 144 16.25 13.31 -6.20
C ARG A 144 17.46 12.99 -7.11
N ARG A 145 17.86 13.94 -7.96
CA ARG A 145 18.99 13.75 -8.90
C ARG A 145 20.34 13.78 -8.20
N ASP A 146 20.44 14.62 -7.19
CA ASP A 146 21.63 14.98 -6.41
C ASP A 146 21.71 14.22 -5.08
N LEU A 147 21.61 12.88 -5.12
CA LEU A 147 21.79 12.07 -3.91
C LEU A 147 23.22 12.27 -3.34
N PRO A 148 23.37 12.25 -2.00
CA PRO A 148 24.66 12.15 -1.34
C PRO A 148 25.46 10.95 -1.81
N ALA A 149 26.78 10.94 -1.51
CA ALA A 149 27.63 9.78 -1.80
C ALA A 149 27.28 8.57 -0.92
N GLU A 150 26.77 8.83 0.29
CA GLU A 150 26.30 7.78 1.20
C GLU A 150 25.02 7.12 0.64
N PRO A 151 24.92 5.79 0.78
CA PRO A 151 23.73 5.06 0.34
C PRO A 151 22.44 5.57 1.01
N ALA A 152 21.42 5.86 0.22
CA ALA A 152 20.14 6.41 0.67
C ALA A 152 19.21 5.33 1.21
N PRO A 153 18.44 5.56 2.30
CA PRO A 153 17.45 4.61 2.76
C PRO A 153 16.39 4.34 1.68
N VAL A 154 15.84 3.13 1.68
CA VAL A 154 14.95 2.65 0.63
C VAL A 154 13.53 2.45 1.13
N LEU A 155 12.54 2.91 0.36
CA LEU A 155 11.13 2.59 0.56
C LEU A 155 10.60 1.80 -0.64
N ILE A 156 9.98 0.64 -0.38
CA ILE A 156 9.13 -0.05 -1.35
C ILE A 156 7.69 0.37 -1.12
N PHE A 157 7.03 0.92 -2.14
CA PHE A 157 5.63 1.30 -2.08
C PHE A 157 4.75 0.29 -2.84
N VAL A 158 3.78 -0.29 -2.13
CA VAL A 158 2.82 -1.27 -2.65
C VAL A 158 1.46 -0.60 -2.86
N PRO A 159 1.00 -0.41 -4.11
CA PRO A 159 -0.28 0.23 -4.38
C PRO A 159 -1.46 -0.65 -3.96
N GLY A 160 -2.59 -0.01 -3.62
CA GLY A 160 -3.86 -0.64 -3.37
C GLY A 160 -4.61 -1.02 -4.66
N GLY A 161 -5.87 -1.47 -4.50
CA GLY A 161 -6.76 -1.84 -5.59
C GLY A 161 -7.44 -3.18 -5.38
N ALA A 162 -7.80 -3.50 -4.14
CA ALA A 162 -8.55 -4.71 -3.76
C ALA A 162 -7.95 -6.03 -4.31
N TRP A 163 -6.64 -6.09 -4.50
CA TRP A 163 -5.90 -7.22 -5.10
C TRP A 163 -6.31 -7.56 -6.53
N VAL A 164 -7.19 -6.78 -7.17
CA VAL A 164 -7.66 -6.96 -8.56
C VAL A 164 -7.12 -5.89 -9.49
N HIS A 165 -6.58 -4.85 -8.92
CA HIS A 165 -5.84 -3.79 -9.61
C HIS A 165 -4.63 -3.41 -8.76
N GLY A 166 -3.63 -2.81 -9.39
CA GLY A 166 -2.49 -2.18 -8.75
C GLY A 166 -1.75 -1.37 -9.82
N SER A 167 -1.49 -0.08 -9.53
CA SER A 167 -0.78 0.79 -10.46
C SER A 167 0.13 1.73 -9.68
N THR A 168 1.36 1.89 -10.17
CA THR A 168 2.36 2.82 -9.63
C THR A 168 1.99 4.30 -9.85
N GLN A 169 0.91 4.60 -10.56
CA GLN A 169 0.67 5.94 -11.11
C GLN A 169 -0.15 6.89 -10.24
N MET A 170 -0.93 6.40 -9.27
CA MET A 170 -1.90 7.25 -8.56
C MET A 170 -1.68 7.36 -7.06
N GLN A 171 -1.39 6.24 -6.41
CA GLN A 171 -1.25 6.18 -4.96
C GLN A 171 0.19 6.44 -4.51
N GLY A 172 0.34 6.91 -3.28
CA GLY A 172 1.65 7.10 -2.66
C GLY A 172 2.50 8.22 -3.23
N THR A 173 2.04 8.97 -4.27
CA THR A 173 2.84 10.02 -4.91
C THR A 173 3.25 11.11 -3.93
N ALA A 174 2.37 11.52 -3.01
CA ALA A 174 2.69 12.50 -1.97
C ALA A 174 3.80 11.98 -1.03
N LEU A 175 3.67 10.72 -0.61
CA LEU A 175 4.66 10.06 0.26
C LEU A 175 6.00 9.88 -0.44
N MET A 176 6.03 9.27 -1.62
CA MET A 176 7.27 9.02 -2.36
C MET A 176 7.98 10.32 -2.73
N SER A 177 7.23 11.37 -3.10
CA SER A 177 7.83 12.68 -3.39
C SER A 177 8.44 13.31 -2.15
N ARG A 178 7.76 13.23 -1.00
CA ARG A 178 8.25 13.76 0.27
C ARG A 178 9.56 13.07 0.70
N LEU A 179 9.60 11.75 0.61
CA LEU A 179 10.78 10.96 0.95
C LEU A 179 11.92 11.20 -0.05
N ALA A 180 11.63 11.21 -1.35
CA ALA A 180 12.63 11.51 -2.38
C ALA A 180 13.25 12.90 -2.20
N GLU A 181 12.47 13.91 -1.80
CA GLU A 181 12.94 15.25 -1.45
C GLU A 181 13.92 15.21 -0.27
N GLN A 182 13.72 14.32 0.67
CA GLN A 182 14.58 14.08 1.83
C GLN A 182 15.76 13.14 1.57
N GLY A 183 15.98 12.74 0.32
CA GLY A 183 17.11 11.91 -0.07
C GLY A 183 16.87 10.41 -0.09
N TRP A 184 15.63 9.94 0.06
CA TRP A 184 15.29 8.53 -0.05
C TRP A 184 15.23 8.05 -1.50
N VAL A 185 15.47 6.76 -1.70
CA VAL A 185 15.12 6.03 -2.93
C VAL A 185 13.82 5.29 -2.72
N CYS A 186 12.76 5.64 -3.47
CA CYS A 186 11.47 4.98 -3.37
C CYS A 186 11.19 4.14 -4.63
N LEU A 187 10.69 2.92 -4.42
CA LEU A 187 10.40 1.93 -5.45
C LEU A 187 8.90 1.63 -5.43
N ALA A 188 8.14 2.21 -6.36
CA ALA A 188 6.72 1.88 -6.51
C ALA A 188 6.57 0.63 -7.38
N ILE A 189 5.96 -0.43 -6.87
CA ILE A 189 5.89 -1.73 -7.56
C ILE A 189 4.54 -1.97 -8.22
N ASN A 190 4.55 -2.66 -9.37
CA ASN A 190 3.39 -3.38 -9.90
C ASN A 190 3.51 -4.85 -9.50
N TYR A 191 2.40 -5.52 -9.24
CA TYR A 191 2.36 -6.92 -8.88
C TYR A 191 1.20 -7.64 -9.58
N ARG A 192 1.26 -8.97 -9.66
CA ARG A 192 0.19 -9.79 -10.26
C ARG A 192 -1.09 -9.69 -9.44
N VAL A 193 -2.23 -9.55 -10.14
CA VAL A 193 -3.53 -9.30 -9.53
C VAL A 193 -4.57 -10.35 -9.92
N SER A 194 -5.60 -10.48 -9.09
CA SER A 194 -6.74 -11.35 -9.34
C SER A 194 -7.72 -10.73 -10.36
N PRO A 195 -8.58 -11.51 -10.98
CA PRO A 195 -8.75 -12.97 -10.86
C PRO A 195 -7.75 -13.79 -11.67
N GLN A 196 -6.91 -13.16 -12.52
CA GLN A 196 -5.96 -13.85 -13.39
C GLN A 196 -4.89 -14.60 -12.60
N HIS A 197 -4.48 -14.01 -11.48
CA HIS A 197 -3.49 -14.56 -10.56
C HIS A 197 -4.07 -14.62 -9.15
N ARG A 198 -4.45 -15.83 -8.71
CA ARG A 198 -5.00 -16.04 -7.37
C ARG A 198 -3.94 -15.90 -6.28
N TRP A 199 -4.38 -15.69 -5.05
CA TRP A 199 -3.55 -15.79 -3.85
C TRP A 199 -2.73 -17.12 -3.83
N PRO A 200 -1.45 -17.10 -3.41
CA PRO A 200 -0.70 -16.00 -2.80
C PRO A 200 0.20 -15.20 -3.76
N ARG A 201 -0.06 -15.17 -5.06
CA ARG A 201 0.81 -14.52 -6.06
C ARG A 201 1.13 -13.05 -5.71
N HIS A 202 0.19 -12.34 -5.11
CA HIS A 202 0.34 -10.94 -4.70
C HIS A 202 1.48 -10.76 -3.71
N ILE A 203 1.47 -11.51 -2.60
CA ILE A 203 2.52 -11.42 -1.57
C ILE A 203 3.86 -11.98 -2.07
N THR A 204 3.84 -13.03 -2.89
CA THR A 204 5.06 -13.55 -3.51
C THR A 204 5.76 -12.49 -4.36
N ASP A 205 5.01 -11.68 -5.12
CA ASP A 205 5.59 -10.61 -5.93
C ASP A 205 6.15 -9.47 -5.07
N VAL A 206 5.46 -9.11 -3.97
CA VAL A 206 5.99 -8.12 -3.01
C VAL A 206 7.31 -8.59 -2.41
N LYS A 207 7.39 -9.86 -1.98
CA LYS A 207 8.64 -10.42 -1.45
C LYS A 207 9.74 -10.49 -2.52
N THR A 208 9.40 -10.83 -3.76
CA THR A 208 10.34 -10.77 -4.88
C THR A 208 10.88 -9.35 -5.08
N ALA A 209 10.03 -8.32 -4.97
CA ALA A 209 10.46 -6.93 -5.09
C ALA A 209 11.38 -6.50 -3.93
N ILE A 210 11.11 -6.97 -2.70
CA ILE A 210 11.96 -6.70 -1.54
C ILE A 210 13.34 -7.35 -1.74
N ALA A 211 13.37 -8.63 -2.07
CA ALA A 211 14.62 -9.37 -2.32
C ALA A 211 15.41 -8.74 -3.48
N TRP A 212 14.71 -8.31 -4.54
CA TRP A 212 15.35 -7.60 -5.63
C TRP A 212 15.95 -6.26 -5.18
N ALA A 213 15.27 -5.49 -4.33
CA ALA A 213 15.77 -4.23 -3.81
C ALA A 213 17.05 -4.47 -2.97
N ARG A 214 17.04 -5.46 -2.06
CA ARG A 214 18.20 -5.87 -1.28
C ARG A 214 19.42 -6.23 -2.16
N ALA A 215 19.18 -6.85 -3.31
CA ALA A 215 20.23 -7.25 -4.24
C ALA A 215 20.70 -6.16 -5.20
N ASN A 216 19.86 -5.16 -5.53
CA ASN A 216 20.08 -4.33 -6.72
C ASN A 216 19.93 -2.81 -6.54
N VAL A 217 19.44 -2.33 -5.38
CA VAL A 217 19.06 -0.91 -5.24
C VAL A 217 20.25 0.05 -5.24
N ASP A 218 21.45 -0.44 -4.97
CA ASP A 218 22.72 0.30 -5.01
C ASP A 218 22.94 1.01 -6.34
N ARG A 219 22.55 0.40 -7.47
CA ARG A 219 22.61 1.03 -8.80
C ARG A 219 21.75 2.30 -8.95
N PHE A 220 20.86 2.55 -7.99
CA PHE A 220 20.07 3.76 -7.89
C PHE A 220 20.50 4.66 -6.72
N GLY A 221 21.59 4.32 -6.04
CA GLY A 221 22.10 5.03 -4.87
C GLY A 221 21.37 4.67 -3.57
N GLY A 222 20.60 3.55 -3.54
CA GLY A 222 19.91 3.07 -2.35
C GLY A 222 20.77 2.18 -1.47
N ASP A 223 20.50 2.20 -0.16
CA ASP A 223 21.12 1.32 0.83
C ASP A 223 20.37 -0.02 0.88
N ARG A 224 21.04 -1.09 0.47
CA ARG A 224 20.53 -2.46 0.56
C ARG A 224 20.30 -2.94 1.99
N ASN A 225 20.95 -2.31 2.98
CA ASN A 225 20.86 -2.69 4.39
C ASN A 225 19.68 -2.03 5.12
N PHE A 226 19.00 -1.04 4.49
CA PHE A 226 17.82 -0.42 5.03
C PHE A 226 16.69 -0.35 3.98
N VAL A 227 15.74 -1.27 4.08
CA VAL A 227 14.58 -1.37 3.18
C VAL A 227 13.29 -1.35 4.00
N ALA A 228 12.54 -0.26 3.93
CA ALA A 228 11.19 -0.15 4.48
C ALA A 228 10.14 -0.51 3.43
N VAL A 229 8.94 -0.94 3.88
CA VAL A 229 7.80 -1.17 3.01
C VAL A 229 6.59 -0.34 3.46
N ALA A 230 5.93 0.31 2.53
CA ALA A 230 4.67 1.01 2.75
C ALA A 230 3.63 0.59 1.72
N GLY A 231 2.35 0.68 2.07
CA GLY A 231 1.30 0.44 1.10
C GLY A 231 -0.07 0.93 1.53
N CYS A 232 -0.96 1.10 0.55
CA CYS A 232 -2.31 1.60 0.74
C CYS A 232 -3.35 0.51 0.50
N SER A 233 -4.40 0.39 1.33
CA SER A 233 -5.52 -0.54 1.14
C SER A 233 -5.05 -2.00 1.01
N ALA A 234 -5.29 -2.66 -0.12
CA ALA A 234 -4.73 -3.98 -0.43
C ALA A 234 -3.18 -3.99 -0.35
N GLY A 235 -2.52 -2.89 -0.75
CA GLY A 235 -1.08 -2.72 -0.58
C GLY A 235 -0.66 -2.58 0.88
N GLY A 236 -1.47 -1.91 1.72
CA GLY A 236 -1.26 -1.84 3.17
C GLY A 236 -1.36 -3.20 3.86
N HIS A 237 -2.28 -4.05 3.40
CA HIS A 237 -2.33 -5.46 3.79
C HIS A 237 -1.06 -6.20 3.39
N LEU A 238 -0.64 -6.10 2.11
CA LEU A 238 0.54 -6.79 1.59
C LEU A 238 1.84 -6.32 2.26
N ALA A 239 1.97 -5.01 2.54
CA ALA A 239 3.10 -4.45 3.26
C ALA A 239 3.18 -4.99 4.70
N ALA A 240 2.05 -5.00 5.42
CA ALA A 240 1.98 -5.56 6.76
C ALA A 240 2.32 -7.06 6.79
N LEU A 241 1.75 -7.81 5.85
CA LEU A 241 2.02 -9.25 5.76
C LEU A 241 3.49 -9.54 5.38
N ALA A 242 4.09 -8.76 4.48
CA ALA A 242 5.49 -8.91 4.10
C ALA A 242 6.43 -8.76 5.30
N GLY A 243 6.18 -7.75 6.16
CA GLY A 243 6.98 -7.52 7.36
C GLY A 243 6.75 -8.52 8.49
N LEU A 244 5.66 -9.30 8.44
CA LEU A 244 5.31 -10.30 9.46
C LEU A 244 5.58 -11.74 9.01
N THR A 245 6.20 -11.93 7.86
CA THR A 245 6.41 -13.27 7.27
C THR A 245 7.76 -13.35 6.55
N ASP A 246 8.79 -12.74 7.09
CA ASP A 246 10.14 -12.70 6.52
C ASP A 246 10.79 -14.08 6.41
N ASP A 247 10.39 -15.02 7.25
CA ASP A 247 10.83 -16.42 7.31
C ASP A 247 9.81 -17.45 6.81
N ASP A 248 8.64 -17.01 6.26
CA ASP A 248 7.58 -17.95 5.83
C ASP A 248 7.85 -18.53 4.44
N GLU A 249 8.32 -19.77 4.40
CA GLU A 249 8.61 -20.53 3.18
C GLU A 249 7.44 -20.56 2.19
N LYS A 250 6.17 -20.56 2.67
CA LYS A 250 4.99 -20.56 1.79
C LYS A 250 4.96 -19.35 0.85
N PHE A 251 5.50 -18.21 1.30
CA PHE A 251 5.52 -16.97 0.55
C PHE A 251 6.88 -16.72 -0.11
N GLN A 252 7.91 -17.48 0.24
CA GLN A 252 9.28 -17.33 -0.26
C GLN A 252 9.69 -18.41 -1.28
N ALA A 253 8.93 -19.48 -1.47
CA ALA A 253 9.27 -20.63 -2.29
C ALA A 253 9.71 -20.36 -3.75
N LYS A 254 9.62 -19.09 -4.20
CA LYS A 254 10.05 -18.66 -5.53
C LYS A 254 11.20 -17.65 -5.50
N LEU A 255 11.68 -17.32 -4.34
CA LEU A 255 12.87 -16.49 -4.20
C LEU A 255 14.12 -17.34 -4.52
N PRO A 256 15.18 -16.72 -5.04
CA PRO A 256 16.48 -17.38 -5.13
C PRO A 256 16.96 -17.84 -3.74
N ASP A 257 17.74 -18.91 -3.71
CA ASP A 257 18.34 -19.41 -2.47
C ASP A 257 19.16 -18.31 -1.77
N GLY A 258 18.94 -18.14 -0.48
CA GLY A 258 19.60 -17.12 0.33
C GLY A 258 19.13 -15.68 0.08
N ALA A 259 18.07 -15.47 -0.69
CA ALA A 259 17.52 -14.12 -0.91
C ALA A 259 16.86 -13.56 0.35
N ASP A 260 17.27 -12.36 0.75
CA ASP A 260 16.68 -11.62 1.88
C ASP A 260 15.42 -10.87 1.47
N SER A 261 14.26 -11.25 2.02
CA SER A 261 12.99 -10.55 1.87
C SER A 261 12.49 -9.88 3.16
N SER A 262 13.38 -9.70 4.14
CA SER A 262 13.08 -8.96 5.37
C SER A 262 12.94 -7.46 5.12
N VAL A 263 12.26 -6.77 6.02
CA VAL A 263 12.12 -5.31 5.97
C VAL A 263 12.41 -4.68 7.33
N ASP A 264 12.94 -3.46 7.30
CA ASP A 264 13.41 -2.72 8.47
C ASP A 264 12.32 -1.87 9.13
N ALA A 265 11.26 -1.57 8.40
CA ALA A 265 10.06 -0.88 8.89
C ALA A 265 8.86 -1.14 7.99
N VAL A 266 7.65 -1.05 8.55
CA VAL A 266 6.39 -1.21 7.83
C VAL A 266 5.48 -0.01 8.04
N VAL A 267 4.86 0.48 6.96
CA VAL A 267 3.81 1.51 7.02
C VAL A 267 2.54 1.00 6.35
N GLY A 268 1.54 0.69 7.16
CA GLY A 268 0.23 0.25 6.70
C GLY A 268 -0.77 1.40 6.63
N ILE A 269 -1.17 1.83 5.42
CA ILE A 269 -2.09 2.93 5.22
C ILE A 269 -3.46 2.37 4.85
N TYR A 270 -4.46 2.56 5.70
CA TYR A 270 -5.83 2.05 5.62
C TYR A 270 -5.91 0.60 5.08
N GLY A 271 -5.01 -0.27 5.60
CA GLY A 271 -4.91 -1.66 5.22
C GLY A 271 -6.01 -2.55 5.83
N ARG A 272 -6.23 -3.70 5.21
CA ARG A 272 -7.07 -4.77 5.76
C ARG A 272 -6.20 -5.77 6.49
N TYR A 273 -6.42 -5.98 7.79
CA TYR A 273 -5.52 -6.79 8.61
C TYR A 273 -6.07 -8.14 9.07
N CYS A 274 -7.36 -8.39 8.84
CA CYS A 274 -8.00 -9.68 9.11
C CYS A 274 -8.86 -10.12 7.92
N TRP A 275 -8.58 -11.32 7.37
CA TRP A 275 -9.32 -11.92 6.28
C TRP A 275 -10.35 -12.96 6.73
N GLU A 276 -10.37 -13.28 8.04
CA GLU A 276 -11.27 -14.26 8.63
C GLU A 276 -12.52 -13.64 9.25
N ASP A 277 -12.51 -12.32 9.50
CA ASP A 277 -13.55 -11.62 10.22
C ASP A 277 -14.85 -11.54 9.43
N ARG A 278 -15.88 -12.21 9.93
CA ARG A 278 -17.25 -12.34 9.37
C ARG A 278 -18.31 -11.82 10.33
N SER A 279 -17.94 -11.01 11.32
CA SER A 279 -18.80 -10.61 12.44
C SER A 279 -19.92 -9.63 12.07
N THR A 280 -19.88 -9.05 10.87
CA THR A 280 -20.97 -8.21 10.33
C THR A 280 -21.30 -8.60 8.90
N PRO A 281 -22.51 -8.25 8.39
CA PRO A 281 -22.87 -8.53 6.99
C PRO A 281 -21.90 -7.95 5.97
N GLU A 282 -21.29 -6.78 6.24
CA GLU A 282 -20.29 -6.15 5.37
C GLU A 282 -19.00 -6.97 5.35
N ARG A 283 -18.55 -7.45 6.51
CA ARG A 283 -17.35 -8.28 6.64
C ARG A 283 -17.55 -9.65 6.01
N GLU A 284 -18.72 -10.24 6.17
CA GLU A 284 -19.11 -11.48 5.49
C GLU A 284 -19.06 -11.32 3.97
N ARG A 285 -19.66 -10.25 3.41
CA ARG A 285 -19.61 -9.97 1.96
C ARG A 285 -18.17 -9.79 1.47
N PHE A 286 -17.34 -9.18 2.28
CA PHE A 286 -15.92 -9.02 1.96
C PHE A 286 -15.20 -10.37 1.90
N VAL A 287 -15.42 -11.27 2.86
CA VAL A 287 -14.84 -12.63 2.83
C VAL A 287 -15.34 -13.40 1.61
N GLN A 288 -16.62 -13.29 1.26
CA GLN A 288 -17.17 -13.89 0.03
C GLN A 288 -16.49 -13.35 -1.24
N PHE A 289 -16.17 -12.06 -1.26
CA PHE A 289 -15.37 -11.48 -2.34
C PHE A 289 -13.96 -12.11 -2.40
N LEU A 290 -13.29 -12.25 -1.27
CA LEU A 290 -11.98 -12.92 -1.21
C LEU A 290 -12.08 -14.37 -1.72
N GLU A 291 -13.08 -15.13 -1.28
CA GLU A 291 -13.30 -16.50 -1.73
C GLU A 291 -13.47 -16.61 -3.25
N ARG A 292 -14.29 -15.73 -3.83
CA ARG A 292 -14.66 -15.82 -5.25
C ARG A 292 -13.61 -15.27 -6.19
N VAL A 293 -12.93 -14.20 -5.79
CA VAL A 293 -12.10 -13.40 -6.70
C VAL A 293 -10.62 -13.52 -6.40
N VAL A 294 -10.23 -13.36 -5.13
CA VAL A 294 -8.82 -13.23 -4.74
C VAL A 294 -8.18 -14.57 -4.45
N VAL A 295 -8.78 -15.33 -3.53
CA VAL A 295 -8.26 -16.64 -3.09
C VAL A 295 -8.71 -17.74 -4.05
N GLN A 296 -9.93 -17.64 -4.56
CA GLN A 296 -10.59 -18.64 -5.41
C GLN A 296 -10.68 -20.02 -4.73
N ARG A 297 -10.89 -19.99 -3.41
CA ARG A 297 -11.12 -21.13 -2.52
C ARG A 297 -12.07 -20.72 -1.42
N SER A 298 -12.88 -21.68 -0.93
CA SER A 298 -13.81 -21.43 0.18
C SER A 298 -13.07 -21.42 1.52
N ILE A 299 -13.36 -20.44 2.37
CA ILE A 299 -12.83 -20.34 3.73
C ILE A 299 -13.27 -21.56 4.59
N LYS A 300 -14.45 -22.12 4.34
CA LYS A 300 -14.92 -23.30 5.08
C LYS A 300 -14.06 -24.54 4.83
N ARG A 301 -13.48 -24.66 3.63
CA ARG A 301 -12.61 -25.81 3.26
C ARG A 301 -11.13 -25.53 3.44
N HIS A 302 -10.73 -24.25 3.46
CA HIS A 302 -9.35 -23.79 3.49
C HIS A 302 -9.19 -22.60 4.44
N PRO A 303 -9.59 -22.71 5.72
CA PRO A 303 -9.49 -21.60 6.69
C PRO A 303 -8.03 -21.19 6.91
N GLU A 304 -7.08 -22.12 6.80
CA GLU A 304 -5.64 -21.86 6.94
C GLU A 304 -5.14 -20.82 5.93
N VAL A 305 -5.66 -20.82 4.70
CA VAL A 305 -5.25 -19.85 3.66
C VAL A 305 -5.63 -18.43 4.05
N PHE A 306 -6.81 -18.23 4.67
CA PHE A 306 -7.28 -16.91 5.11
C PHE A 306 -6.58 -16.47 6.38
N ARG A 307 -6.27 -17.39 7.28
CA ARG A 307 -5.48 -17.14 8.48
C ARG A 307 -4.04 -16.74 8.11
N ASP A 308 -3.38 -17.51 7.24
CA ASP A 308 -2.02 -17.21 6.75
C ASP A 308 -1.97 -15.85 6.04
N ALA A 309 -3.05 -15.46 5.36
CA ALA A 309 -3.19 -14.17 4.70
C ALA A 309 -3.60 -13.02 5.64
N SER A 310 -3.88 -13.27 6.91
CA SER A 310 -4.32 -12.24 7.87
C SER A 310 -3.13 -11.68 8.66
N PRO A 311 -2.65 -10.44 8.43
CA PRO A 311 -1.54 -9.86 9.20
C PRO A 311 -1.71 -9.94 10.71
N ILE A 312 -2.92 -9.75 11.23
CA ILE A 312 -3.19 -9.84 12.67
C ILE A 312 -2.89 -11.23 13.26
N ALA A 313 -3.05 -12.29 12.47
CA ALA A 313 -2.74 -13.66 12.88
C ALA A 313 -1.23 -13.98 12.81
N ARG A 314 -0.46 -13.12 12.14
CA ARG A 314 0.98 -13.29 11.91
C ARG A 314 1.85 -12.43 12.83
N VAL A 315 1.25 -11.67 13.75
CA VAL A 315 1.99 -10.82 14.68
C VAL A 315 2.84 -11.67 15.62
N HIS A 316 4.13 -11.35 15.69
CA HIS A 316 5.12 -12.03 16.52
C HIS A 316 6.03 -11.03 17.24
N ARG A 317 6.81 -11.53 18.25
CA ARG A 317 7.65 -10.70 19.09
C ARG A 317 8.70 -9.89 18.31
N ASN A 318 9.25 -10.47 17.26
CA ASN A 318 10.33 -9.89 16.46
C ASN A 318 9.80 -9.12 15.23
N ALA A 319 8.51 -8.76 15.20
CA ALA A 319 7.97 -7.93 14.12
C ALA A 319 8.78 -6.62 14.00
N PRO A 320 9.02 -6.11 12.79
CA PRO A 320 9.73 -4.84 12.60
C PRO A 320 8.92 -3.67 13.19
N PRO A 321 9.49 -2.46 13.32
CA PRO A 321 8.75 -1.25 13.65
C PRO A 321 7.58 -1.00 12.69
N PHE A 322 6.41 -0.67 13.24
CA PHE A 322 5.17 -0.41 12.50
C PHE A 322 4.64 1.00 12.71
N LEU A 323 4.27 1.66 11.61
CA LEU A 323 3.35 2.79 11.60
C LEU A 323 2.06 2.37 10.88
N VAL A 324 0.93 2.47 11.58
CA VAL A 324 -0.39 2.23 11.00
C VAL A 324 -1.13 3.57 10.91
N ILE A 325 -1.64 3.90 9.72
CA ILE A 325 -2.43 5.12 9.46
C ILE A 325 -3.78 4.72 8.91
N HIS A 326 -4.88 5.22 9.51
CA HIS A 326 -6.23 4.89 9.07
C HIS A 326 -7.16 6.08 9.19
N GLY A 327 -8.16 6.16 8.32
CA GLY A 327 -9.18 7.20 8.37
C GLY A 327 -10.34 6.81 9.30
N SER A 328 -10.75 7.72 10.19
CA SER A 328 -11.82 7.45 11.16
C SER A 328 -13.21 7.20 10.53
N ARG A 329 -13.41 7.65 9.27
CA ARG A 329 -14.64 7.46 8.49
C ARG A 329 -14.45 6.57 7.25
N ASP A 330 -13.49 5.66 7.32
CA ASP A 330 -13.30 4.69 6.23
C ASP A 330 -14.51 3.75 6.12
N SER A 331 -15.26 3.89 5.02
CA SER A 331 -16.45 3.10 4.74
C SER A 331 -16.16 1.80 3.98
N VAL A 332 -14.93 1.63 3.46
CA VAL A 332 -14.49 0.44 2.73
C VAL A 332 -13.84 -0.56 3.66
N ILE A 333 -12.90 -0.08 4.47
CA ILE A 333 -12.24 -0.88 5.51
C ILE A 333 -12.50 -0.21 6.85
N PRO A 334 -13.38 -0.76 7.69
CA PRO A 334 -13.72 -0.14 8.97
C PRO A 334 -12.48 0.08 9.84
N VAL A 335 -12.35 1.27 10.45
CA VAL A 335 -11.22 1.66 11.29
C VAL A 335 -10.94 0.68 12.44
N ALA A 336 -11.96 -0.07 12.88
CA ALA A 336 -11.81 -1.14 13.86
C ALA A 336 -10.77 -2.21 13.45
N GLN A 337 -10.58 -2.45 12.15
CA GLN A 337 -9.54 -3.35 11.65
C GLN A 337 -8.13 -2.86 12.02
N ALA A 338 -7.87 -1.57 11.86
CA ALA A 338 -6.59 -0.96 12.23
C ALA A 338 -6.40 -0.94 13.75
N ARG A 339 -7.44 -0.58 14.51
CA ARG A 339 -7.38 -0.56 15.98
C ARG A 339 -7.04 -1.93 16.55
N SER A 340 -7.75 -2.99 16.13
CA SER A 340 -7.48 -4.36 16.59
C SER A 340 -6.09 -4.85 16.19
N PHE A 341 -5.62 -4.49 15.00
CA PHE A 341 -4.28 -4.85 14.55
C PHE A 341 -3.19 -4.15 15.36
N VAL A 342 -3.35 -2.86 15.62
CA VAL A 342 -2.41 -2.07 16.45
C VAL A 342 -2.38 -2.58 17.90
N GLU A 343 -3.54 -2.88 18.47
CA GLU A 343 -3.65 -3.49 19.80
C GLU A 343 -2.87 -4.80 19.86
N ARG A 344 -3.07 -5.67 18.86
CA ARG A 344 -2.34 -6.94 18.75
C ARG A 344 -0.84 -6.73 18.61
N LEU A 345 -0.39 -5.80 17.75
CA LEU A 345 1.02 -5.45 17.61
C LEU A 345 1.61 -5.00 18.95
N ARG A 346 0.97 -4.06 19.63
CA ARG A 346 1.45 -3.51 20.92
C ARG A 346 1.49 -4.55 22.03
N SER A 347 0.62 -5.56 21.99
CA SER A 347 0.58 -6.63 23.01
C SER A 347 1.65 -7.71 22.81
N VAL A 348 2.23 -7.84 21.59
CA VAL A 348 3.10 -8.97 21.23
C VAL A 348 4.48 -8.52 20.76
N SER A 349 4.56 -7.48 19.91
CA SER A 349 5.83 -7.02 19.34
C SER A 349 6.69 -6.32 20.40
N ALA A 350 8.00 -6.58 20.31
CA ALA A 350 8.99 -5.82 21.10
C ALA A 350 9.40 -4.51 20.40
N SER A 351 9.00 -4.29 19.15
CA SER A 351 9.37 -3.13 18.36
C SER A 351 8.39 -1.98 18.52
N LEU A 352 8.79 -0.80 18.05
CA LEU A 352 8.01 0.42 18.04
C LEU A 352 6.72 0.26 17.22
N VAL A 353 5.57 0.67 17.79
CA VAL A 353 4.26 0.65 17.12
C VAL A 353 3.56 2.01 17.29
N SER A 354 3.56 2.80 16.21
CA SER A 354 2.85 4.08 16.14
C SER A 354 1.52 3.93 15.38
N TYR A 355 0.51 4.67 15.80
CA TYR A 355 -0.82 4.66 15.18
C TYR A 355 -1.38 6.06 15.00
N VAL A 356 -1.73 6.41 13.77
CA VAL A 356 -2.36 7.68 13.42
C VAL A 356 -3.78 7.40 12.90
N GLU A 357 -4.79 7.84 13.64
CA GLU A 357 -6.18 7.80 13.21
C GLU A 357 -6.61 9.19 12.71
N LEU A 358 -6.66 9.36 11.38
CA LEU A 358 -6.93 10.65 10.75
C LEU A 358 -8.42 11.03 10.86
N PRO A 359 -8.75 12.16 11.52
CA PRO A 359 -10.13 12.59 11.73
C PRO A 359 -10.88 12.83 10.43
N GLY A 360 -12.06 12.22 10.27
CA GLY A 360 -12.94 12.41 9.13
C GLY A 360 -12.41 11.89 7.79
N ALA A 361 -11.23 11.26 7.76
CA ALA A 361 -10.69 10.68 6.54
C ALA A 361 -11.49 9.45 6.10
N GLY A 362 -11.79 9.37 4.81
CA GLY A 362 -12.39 8.19 4.17
C GLY A 362 -11.33 7.34 3.48
N HIS A 363 -11.75 6.23 2.86
CA HIS A 363 -10.86 5.38 2.08
C HIS A 363 -10.26 6.13 0.88
N GLY A 364 -8.96 5.95 0.62
CA GLY A 364 -8.28 6.62 -0.49
C GLY A 364 -8.04 8.12 -0.28
N PHE A 365 -7.98 8.59 0.96
CA PHE A 365 -7.74 10.00 1.27
C PHE A 365 -6.41 10.53 0.68
N ASP A 366 -5.43 9.67 0.52
CA ASP A 366 -4.11 10.00 -0.07
C ASP A 366 -4.20 10.49 -1.52
N MET A 367 -5.27 10.11 -2.23
CA MET A 367 -5.51 10.53 -3.61
C MET A 367 -6.43 11.75 -3.74
N LEU A 368 -7.30 11.97 -2.75
CA LEU A 368 -8.44 12.88 -2.87
C LEU A 368 -8.45 14.05 -1.87
N ASP A 369 -7.66 13.95 -0.78
CA ASP A 369 -7.66 14.91 0.31
C ASP A 369 -6.25 15.44 0.59
N GLY A 370 -5.93 16.61 0.02
CA GLY A 370 -4.59 17.20 0.10
C GLY A 370 -4.05 17.37 1.53
N PRO A 371 -4.80 17.95 2.47
CA PRO A 371 -4.36 18.10 3.85
C PRO A 371 -4.00 16.77 4.52
N ARG A 372 -4.86 15.76 4.39
CA ARG A 372 -4.63 14.45 4.99
C ARG A 372 -3.53 13.66 4.31
N ALA A 373 -3.42 13.76 2.97
CA ALA A 373 -2.32 13.18 2.21
C ALA A 373 -0.97 13.79 2.60
N GLY A 374 -0.93 15.12 2.81
CA GLY A 374 0.27 15.84 3.26
C GLY A 374 0.69 15.44 4.67
N ALA A 375 -0.26 15.40 5.63
CA ALA A 375 0.00 14.98 7.00
C ALA A 375 0.45 13.52 7.07
N MET A 376 -0.19 12.61 6.34
CA MET A 376 0.21 11.20 6.23
C MET A 376 1.64 11.07 5.69
N ALA A 377 1.98 11.77 4.62
CA ALA A 377 3.32 11.72 4.03
C ALA A 377 4.39 12.27 4.99
N HIS A 378 4.07 13.34 5.74
CA HIS A 378 4.99 13.93 6.70
C HIS A 378 5.17 13.03 7.93
N ALA A 379 4.09 12.54 8.53
CA ALA A 379 4.14 11.59 9.65
C ALA A 379 4.94 10.33 9.30
N THR A 380 4.71 9.80 8.10
CA THR A 380 5.46 8.63 7.61
C THR A 380 6.95 8.95 7.46
N ALA A 381 7.30 10.11 6.91
CA ALA A 381 8.69 10.51 6.75
C ALA A 381 9.40 10.67 8.10
N LEU A 382 8.77 11.32 9.09
CA LEU A 382 9.31 11.45 10.44
C LEU A 382 9.55 10.09 11.09
N PHE A 383 8.54 9.20 11.04
CA PHE A 383 8.66 7.85 11.59
C PHE A 383 9.81 7.05 10.93
N LEU A 384 9.86 7.02 9.61
CA LEU A 384 10.87 6.24 8.87
C LEU A 384 12.29 6.81 9.07
N ASN A 385 12.45 8.13 9.10
CA ASN A 385 13.72 8.77 9.40
C ASN A 385 14.21 8.41 10.81
N GLN A 386 13.29 8.38 11.80
CA GLN A 386 13.64 8.00 13.17
C GLN A 386 14.08 6.54 13.24
N VAL A 387 13.35 5.62 12.61
CA VAL A 387 13.73 4.19 12.59
C VAL A 387 15.09 4.00 11.91
N HIS A 388 15.33 4.69 10.79
CA HIS A 388 16.60 4.64 10.07
C HIS A 388 17.77 5.16 10.94
N ARG A 389 17.62 6.31 11.62
CA ARG A 389 18.65 6.86 12.52
C ARG A 389 18.98 5.89 13.66
N THR A 390 17.95 5.36 14.32
CA THR A 390 18.15 4.43 15.45
C THR A 390 18.94 3.20 14.99
N ARG A 391 18.56 2.62 13.83
CA ARG A 391 19.27 1.45 13.30
C ARG A 391 20.73 1.76 12.93
N THR A 392 20.97 2.91 12.32
CA THR A 392 22.33 3.35 11.94
C THR A 392 23.21 3.62 13.16
N GLN A 393 22.65 4.14 14.24
CA GLN A 393 23.38 4.34 15.50
C GLN A 393 23.79 3.01 16.13
N PHE A 394 22.84 2.06 16.26
CA PHE A 394 23.17 0.73 16.78
C PHE A 394 24.23 0.01 15.94
N ALA A 395 24.18 0.11 14.62
CA ALA A 395 25.19 -0.50 13.75
C ALA A 395 26.60 0.08 13.97
N LYS A 396 26.72 1.37 14.34
CA LYS A 396 28.01 2.01 14.64
C LYS A 396 28.55 1.68 16.04
N GLU A 397 27.67 1.35 16.99
CA GLU A 397 28.05 1.00 18.36
C GLU A 397 28.50 -0.46 18.49
N VAL A 398 28.18 -1.33 17.54
CA VAL A 398 28.50 -2.76 17.51
C VAL A 398 29.81 -3.05 16.75
N ILE A 399 30.33 -2.07 16.00
CA ILE A 399 31.61 -2.13 15.28
C ILE A 399 32.72 -1.51 16.17
#